data_c9f9976f3e8a1c3af3db446c9b71cedb
#
_entry.id   c9f9976f3e8a1c3af3db446c9b71cedb
#
_cell.length_a   1.000
_cell.length_b   1.000
_cell.length_c   1.000
_cell.angle_alpha   90.00
_cell.angle_beta   90.00
_cell.angle_gamma   90.00
#
_symmetry.space_group_name_H-M   'P 1'
#
loop_
_entity.id
_entity.type
_entity.pdbx_description
1 polymer ?
#
loop_
_entity_poly.entity_id
_entity_poly.type
_entity_poly.pdbx_seq_one_letter_code
_entity_poly.pdbx_strand_id
1 'polypeptide(L)'
;MNKPFFSPKWRNITISGRAANGATTLSKALAEKLDWKLINGGEMYREYAKRKDIRLEHTTSSEDTFHIELDRFIKEKLENERHLIVESWLAGYDAQNVPGVFKIFVTCPDEGVRIDRLVNRDDMTVSEAKQHLKIREEENLKKWESLYHTRDFWNPKLYNVTIDTYTNGPQETLAIALKAIGYP
;
A
#
# COMPACT_ATOMS: atom_id res chain seq x y z
N MET A 1 17.75 12.64 22.99
CA MET A 1 18.28 13.16 21.70
C MET A 1 17.14 13.87 21.00
N ASN A 2 17.26 15.18 20.75
CA ASN A 2 16.27 15.90 19.97
C ASN A 2 16.27 15.33 18.54
N LYS A 3 15.14 14.75 18.09
CA LYS A 3 14.98 14.42 16.66
C LYS A 3 15.16 15.74 15.89
N PRO A 4 15.90 15.76 14.77
CA PRO A 4 16.03 16.97 13.96
C PRO A 4 14.62 17.42 13.55
N PHE A 5 14.36 18.72 13.68
CA PHE A 5 13.08 19.30 13.26
C PHE A 5 12.99 19.18 11.73
N PHE A 6 12.26 18.19 11.26
CA PHE A 6 11.95 18.00 9.85
C PHE A 6 10.62 18.69 9.54
N SER A 7 10.70 19.76 8.77
CA SER A 7 9.51 20.40 8.21
C SER A 7 9.30 19.86 6.78
N PRO A 8 8.46 18.84 6.61
CA PRO A 8 8.31 18.21 5.31
C PRO A 8 7.64 19.16 4.32
N LYS A 9 8.14 19.17 3.09
CA LYS A 9 7.45 19.78 1.93
C LYS A 9 6.06 19.17 1.72
N TRP A 10 5.91 17.91 2.11
CA TRP A 10 4.71 17.11 1.89
C TRP A 10 3.83 17.06 3.14
N ARG A 11 2.53 17.11 2.94
CA ARG A 11 1.55 17.02 4.03
C ARG A 11 1.35 15.58 4.48
N ASN A 12 1.29 14.66 3.51
CA ASN A 12 0.99 13.25 3.71
C ASN A 12 1.82 12.40 2.74
N ILE A 13 1.89 11.09 3.00
CA ILE A 13 2.57 10.11 2.16
C ILE A 13 1.60 8.97 1.87
N THR A 14 1.51 8.52 0.63
CA THR A 14 0.85 7.27 0.28
C THR A 14 1.85 6.22 -0.18
N ILE A 15 1.59 4.98 0.17
CA ILE A 15 2.39 3.82 -0.23
C ILE A 15 1.46 2.80 -0.85
N SER A 16 1.66 2.54 -2.14
CA SER A 16 0.88 1.58 -2.91
C SER A 16 1.74 0.41 -3.36
N GLY A 17 1.09 -0.72 -3.54
CA GLY A 17 1.73 -1.87 -4.14
C GLY A 17 0.89 -3.14 -4.00
N ARG A 18 1.28 -4.17 -4.77
CA ARG A 18 0.59 -5.46 -4.79
C ARG A 18 0.91 -6.28 -3.53
N ALA A 19 0.26 -7.44 -3.38
CA ALA A 19 0.50 -8.34 -2.25
C ALA A 19 1.99 -8.72 -2.12
N ALA A 20 2.48 -8.75 -0.88
CA ALA A 20 3.83 -9.19 -0.51
C ALA A 20 5.00 -8.42 -1.15
N ASN A 21 4.78 -7.22 -1.68
CA ASN A 21 5.85 -6.40 -2.26
C ASN A 21 6.60 -5.53 -1.24
N GLY A 22 6.28 -5.58 0.06
CA GLY A 22 7.00 -4.86 1.11
C GLY A 22 6.41 -3.50 1.50
N ALA A 23 5.26 -3.08 0.92
CA ALA A 23 4.62 -1.80 1.23
C ALA A 23 4.33 -1.62 2.73
N THR A 24 3.82 -2.65 3.41
CA THR A 24 3.52 -2.61 4.84
C THR A 24 4.79 -2.47 5.70
N THR A 25 5.89 -3.10 5.32
CA THR A 25 7.18 -2.96 6.02
C THR A 25 7.69 -1.52 5.90
N LEU A 26 7.65 -0.95 4.70
CA LEU A 26 8.06 0.44 4.48
C LEU A 26 7.15 1.42 5.22
N SER A 27 5.83 1.23 5.18
CA SER A 27 4.87 2.14 5.81
C SER A 27 5.05 2.22 7.34
N LYS A 28 5.26 1.07 7.98
CA LYS A 28 5.56 1.00 9.41
C LYS A 28 6.89 1.69 9.76
N ALA A 29 7.95 1.42 9.00
CA ALA A 29 9.25 2.02 9.21
C ALA A 29 9.25 3.55 9.01
N LEU A 30 8.53 4.05 7.99
CA LEU A 30 8.35 5.49 7.78
C LEU A 30 7.52 6.14 8.89
N ALA A 31 6.43 5.50 9.34
CA ALA A 31 5.59 5.99 10.41
C ALA A 31 6.39 6.18 11.72
N GLU A 32 7.18 5.17 12.07
CA GLU A 32 8.07 5.22 13.22
C GLU A 32 9.16 6.32 13.07
N LYS A 33 9.80 6.39 11.90
CA LYS A 33 10.88 7.34 11.65
C LYS A 33 10.43 8.78 11.66
N LEU A 34 9.26 9.07 11.07
CA LEU A 34 8.71 10.42 10.95
C LEU A 34 7.83 10.82 12.14
N ASP A 35 7.44 9.86 12.99
CA ASP A 35 6.45 10.03 14.05
C ASP A 35 5.09 10.48 13.48
N TRP A 36 4.68 9.82 12.37
CA TRP A 36 3.43 10.09 11.67
C TRP A 36 2.43 8.96 11.86
N LYS A 37 1.15 9.30 11.83
CA LYS A 37 0.06 8.33 11.94
C LYS A 37 0.00 7.43 10.70
N LEU A 38 -0.11 6.11 10.91
CA LEU A 38 -0.31 5.13 9.85
C LEU A 38 -1.79 4.75 9.73
N ILE A 39 -2.29 4.76 8.50
CA ILE A 39 -3.57 4.18 8.10
C ILE A 39 -3.26 3.04 7.13
N ASN A 40 -3.73 1.83 7.44
CA ASN A 40 -3.51 0.64 6.62
C ASN A 40 -4.85 0.13 6.05
N GLY A 41 -5.10 0.42 4.77
CA GLY A 41 -6.31 -0.02 4.08
C GLY A 41 -6.41 -1.54 3.93
N GLY A 42 -5.26 -2.23 3.84
CA GLY A 42 -5.23 -3.68 3.81
C GLY A 42 -5.65 -4.32 5.15
N GLU A 43 -5.37 -3.69 6.29
CA GLU A 43 -5.88 -4.13 7.61
C GLU A 43 -7.38 -3.87 7.71
N MET A 44 -7.85 -2.71 7.27
CA MET A 44 -9.29 -2.38 7.24
C MET A 44 -10.07 -3.39 6.40
N TYR A 45 -9.53 -3.78 5.23
CA TYR A 45 -10.15 -4.82 4.41
C TYR A 45 -10.14 -6.19 5.09
N ARG A 46 -9.04 -6.59 5.75
CA ARG A 46 -8.98 -7.87 6.50
C ARG A 46 -10.03 -7.95 7.61
N GLU A 47 -10.21 -6.86 8.36
CA GLU A 47 -11.24 -6.80 9.41
C GLU A 47 -12.65 -6.87 8.83
N TYR A 48 -12.90 -6.19 7.72
CA TYR A 48 -14.18 -6.28 7.01
C TYR A 48 -14.44 -7.71 6.51
N ALA A 49 -13.49 -8.31 5.80
CA ALA A 49 -13.59 -9.65 5.24
C ALA A 49 -13.84 -10.70 6.34
N LYS A 50 -13.15 -10.58 7.49
CA LYS A 50 -13.35 -11.44 8.65
C LYS A 50 -14.78 -11.31 9.21
N ARG A 51 -15.33 -10.11 9.33
CA ARG A 51 -16.70 -9.89 9.81
C ARG A 51 -17.77 -10.43 8.86
N LYS A 52 -17.48 -10.46 7.57
CA LYS A 52 -18.39 -10.93 6.51
C LYS A 52 -18.15 -12.39 6.10
N ASP A 53 -17.22 -13.08 6.76
CA ASP A 53 -16.80 -14.45 6.42
C ASP A 53 -16.37 -14.61 4.95
N ILE A 54 -15.64 -13.61 4.44
CA ILE A 54 -15.09 -13.57 3.07
C ILE A 54 -13.61 -13.97 3.14
N ARG A 55 -13.19 -14.91 2.30
CA ARG A 55 -11.76 -15.23 2.15
C ARG A 55 -11.03 -14.06 1.49
N LEU A 56 -9.84 -13.73 2.01
CA LEU A 56 -9.09 -12.54 1.57
C LEU A 56 -8.75 -12.52 0.08
N GLU A 57 -8.60 -13.67 -0.54
CA GLU A 57 -8.33 -13.81 -1.97
C GLU A 57 -9.58 -13.64 -2.84
N HIS A 58 -10.79 -13.72 -2.29
CA HIS A 58 -12.05 -13.61 -3.03
C HIS A 58 -12.67 -12.21 -2.92
N THR A 59 -11.92 -11.20 -3.34
CA THR A 59 -12.32 -9.79 -3.25
C THR A 59 -13.59 -9.47 -4.06
N THR A 60 -13.86 -10.18 -5.15
CA THR A 60 -15.11 -9.99 -5.91
C THR A 60 -16.37 -10.36 -5.13
N SER A 61 -16.24 -11.18 -4.07
CA SER A 61 -17.35 -11.51 -3.17
C SER A 61 -17.66 -10.41 -2.15
N SER A 62 -16.81 -9.39 -2.01
CA SER A 62 -17.05 -8.25 -1.12
C SER A 62 -18.00 -7.23 -1.75
N GLU A 63 -18.68 -6.45 -0.91
CA GLU A 63 -19.60 -5.40 -1.37
C GLU A 63 -18.84 -4.24 -2.02
N ASP A 64 -19.34 -3.75 -3.16
CA ASP A 64 -18.77 -2.59 -3.87
C ASP A 64 -18.75 -1.34 -2.99
N THR A 65 -19.82 -1.17 -2.19
CA THR A 65 -19.97 -0.04 -1.25
C THR A 65 -18.80 0.04 -0.27
N PHE A 66 -18.30 -1.11 0.23
CA PHE A 66 -17.16 -1.10 1.12
C PHE A 66 -15.90 -0.51 0.46
N HIS A 67 -15.59 -0.91 -0.78
CA HIS A 67 -14.42 -0.40 -1.49
C HIS A 67 -14.53 1.09 -1.76
N ILE A 68 -15.68 1.54 -2.26
CA ILE A 68 -15.96 2.96 -2.53
C ILE A 68 -15.86 3.79 -1.24
N GLU A 69 -16.40 3.30 -0.14
CA GLU A 69 -16.34 3.99 1.15
C GLU A 69 -14.93 4.03 1.73
N LEU A 70 -14.14 2.96 1.58
CA LEU A 70 -12.75 2.92 2.00
C LEU A 70 -11.91 3.94 1.23
N ASP A 71 -12.04 3.97 -0.10
CA ASP A 71 -11.25 4.87 -0.95
C ASP A 71 -11.69 6.34 -0.70
N ARG A 72 -12.98 6.59 -0.51
CA ARG A 72 -13.49 7.91 -0.10
C ARG A 72 -12.92 8.33 1.26
N PHE A 73 -12.96 7.44 2.26
CA PHE A 73 -12.38 7.68 3.58
C PHE A 73 -10.89 8.03 3.50
N ILE A 74 -10.10 7.26 2.72
CA ILE A 74 -8.68 7.53 2.50
C ILE A 74 -8.48 8.93 1.90
N LYS A 75 -9.24 9.26 0.86
CA LYS A 75 -9.15 10.56 0.20
C LYS A 75 -9.49 11.72 1.14
N GLU A 76 -10.61 11.63 1.88
CA GLU A 76 -11.02 12.64 2.86
C GLU A 76 -9.96 12.83 3.95
N LYS A 77 -9.32 11.75 4.43
CA LYS A 77 -8.22 11.83 5.38
C LYS A 77 -7.01 12.57 4.81
N LEU A 78 -6.61 12.26 3.58
CA LEU A 78 -5.50 12.93 2.91
C LEU A 78 -5.76 14.41 2.64
N GLU A 79 -7.01 14.80 2.37
CA GLU A 79 -7.42 16.19 2.15
C GLU A 79 -7.46 17.02 3.44
N ASN A 80 -7.93 16.42 4.54
CA ASN A 80 -8.25 17.17 5.77
C ASN A 80 -7.21 17.05 6.87
N GLU A 81 -6.41 15.98 6.89
CA GLU A 81 -5.38 15.75 7.92
C GLU A 81 -3.97 15.96 7.36
N ARG A 82 -2.99 16.01 8.26
CA ARG A 82 -1.56 16.12 7.96
C ARG A 82 -0.79 15.07 8.74
N HIS A 83 0.43 14.80 8.28
CA HIS A 83 1.34 13.85 8.91
C HIS A 83 0.75 12.44 8.94
N LEU A 84 0.08 12.06 7.83
CA LEU A 84 -0.41 10.72 7.60
C LEU A 84 0.49 9.95 6.65
N ILE A 85 0.65 8.68 6.95
CA ILE A 85 1.11 7.66 6.02
C ILE A 85 -0.07 6.74 5.75
N VAL A 86 -0.47 6.63 4.50
CA VAL A 86 -1.57 5.76 4.09
C VAL A 86 -1.02 4.64 3.22
N GLU A 87 -1.17 3.41 3.66
CA GLU A 87 -0.81 2.23 2.91
C GLU A 87 -2.06 1.50 2.44
N SER A 88 -2.24 1.39 1.15
CA SER A 88 -3.20 0.50 0.51
C SER A 88 -2.77 0.21 -0.93
N TRP A 89 -3.41 -0.77 -1.55
CA TRP A 89 -3.11 -1.08 -2.95
C TRP A 89 -3.34 0.12 -3.88
N LEU A 90 -4.37 0.93 -3.62
CA LEU A 90 -4.80 2.05 -4.45
C LEU A 90 -4.48 3.43 -3.86
N ALA A 91 -3.85 3.55 -2.67
CA ALA A 91 -3.66 4.83 -1.98
C ALA A 91 -3.04 5.94 -2.85
N GLY A 92 -2.09 5.61 -3.73
CA GLY A 92 -1.50 6.57 -4.67
C GLY A 92 -2.44 6.94 -5.80
N TYR A 93 -3.27 6.01 -6.26
CA TYR A 93 -4.33 6.28 -7.23
C TYR A 93 -5.41 7.20 -6.63
N ASP A 94 -5.87 6.92 -5.42
CA ASP A 94 -6.87 7.72 -4.72
C ASP A 94 -6.39 9.16 -4.45
N ALA A 95 -5.07 9.32 -4.28
CA ALA A 95 -4.42 10.60 -4.02
C ALA A 95 -4.06 11.41 -5.28
N GLN A 96 -4.49 11.01 -6.49
CA GLN A 96 -4.04 11.65 -7.74
C GLN A 96 -4.25 13.18 -7.77
N ASN A 97 -5.36 13.66 -7.25
CA ASN A 97 -5.73 15.08 -7.26
C ASN A 97 -5.69 15.73 -5.87
N VAL A 98 -5.02 15.08 -4.89
CA VAL A 98 -4.88 15.63 -3.54
C VAL A 98 -3.54 16.36 -3.43
N PRO A 99 -3.52 17.69 -3.24
CA PRO A 99 -2.29 18.45 -3.19
C PRO A 99 -1.48 18.15 -1.92
N GLY A 100 -0.15 18.16 -2.06
CA GLY A 100 0.77 17.97 -0.93
C GLY A 100 0.92 16.51 -0.49
N VAL A 101 0.46 15.54 -1.26
CA VAL A 101 0.67 14.11 -1.00
C VAL A 101 1.85 13.57 -1.80
N PHE A 102 2.84 12.98 -1.12
CA PHE A 102 3.92 12.24 -1.76
C PHE A 102 3.51 10.80 -1.98
N LYS A 103 3.54 10.35 -3.23
CA LYS A 103 3.06 9.03 -3.64
C LYS A 103 4.23 8.09 -3.92
N ILE A 104 4.33 7.00 -3.17
CA ILE A 104 5.33 5.95 -3.32
C ILE A 104 4.66 4.71 -3.91
N PHE A 105 5.23 4.19 -4.99
CA PHE A 105 4.90 2.87 -5.50
C PHE A 105 5.99 1.89 -5.11
N VAL A 106 5.60 0.81 -4.42
CA VAL A 106 6.51 -0.27 -4.03
C VAL A 106 6.27 -1.47 -4.94
N THR A 107 7.31 -1.96 -5.57
CA THR A 107 7.26 -3.12 -6.47
C THR A 107 8.22 -4.21 -6.01
N CYS A 108 7.92 -5.44 -6.37
CA CYS A 108 8.80 -6.60 -6.29
C CYS A 108 8.48 -7.48 -7.51
N PRO A 109 9.26 -7.38 -8.59
CA PRO A 109 8.98 -8.09 -9.83
C PRO A 109 9.16 -9.60 -9.73
N ASP A 110 9.98 -10.08 -8.77
CA ASP A 110 10.21 -11.50 -8.55
C ASP A 110 9.04 -12.14 -7.78
N GLU A 111 8.29 -13.01 -8.47
CA GLU A 111 7.15 -13.72 -7.87
C GLU A 111 7.59 -14.70 -6.78
N GLY A 112 8.76 -15.36 -6.96
CA GLY A 112 9.29 -16.31 -5.98
C GLY A 112 9.54 -15.65 -4.64
N VAL A 113 10.19 -14.48 -4.63
CA VAL A 113 10.42 -13.69 -3.41
C VAL A 113 9.09 -13.27 -2.75
N ARG A 114 8.08 -12.93 -3.54
CA ARG A 114 6.75 -12.57 -3.01
C ARG A 114 6.05 -13.77 -2.39
N ILE A 115 6.17 -14.95 -3.00
CA ILE A 115 5.68 -16.23 -2.46
C ILE A 115 6.39 -16.55 -1.15
N ASP A 116 7.72 -16.48 -1.09
CA ASP A 116 8.49 -16.73 0.13
C ASP A 116 8.08 -15.80 1.27
N ARG A 117 7.80 -14.53 0.97
CA ARG A 117 7.29 -13.57 1.98
C ARG A 117 5.91 -13.95 2.51
N LEU A 118 5.02 -14.51 1.68
CA LEU A 118 3.72 -15.01 2.10
C LEU A 118 3.85 -16.28 2.96
N VAL A 119 4.66 -17.24 2.52
CA VAL A 119 4.96 -18.46 3.29
C VAL A 119 5.43 -18.11 4.70
N ASN A 120 6.41 -17.20 4.82
CA ASN A 120 6.98 -16.83 6.13
C ASN A 120 6.04 -15.98 6.99
N ARG A 121 5.11 -15.24 6.39
CA ARG A 121 4.20 -14.35 7.12
C ARG A 121 2.94 -15.06 7.59
N ASP A 122 2.37 -15.89 6.72
CA ASP A 122 1.01 -16.42 6.87
C ASP A 122 1.00 -17.95 7.16
N ASP A 123 2.19 -18.56 7.37
CA ASP A 123 2.37 -20.00 7.64
C ASP A 123 1.73 -20.90 6.58
N MET A 124 1.91 -20.53 5.31
CA MET A 124 1.38 -21.24 4.15
C MET A 124 2.44 -22.16 3.54
N THR A 125 1.99 -23.21 2.87
CA THR A 125 2.86 -23.93 1.93
C THR A 125 3.16 -23.08 0.69
N VAL A 126 4.24 -23.37 -0.02
CA VAL A 126 4.59 -22.67 -1.29
C VAL A 126 3.43 -22.75 -2.31
N SER A 127 2.78 -23.91 -2.40
CA SER A 127 1.64 -24.09 -3.32
C SER A 127 0.45 -23.21 -2.96
N GLU A 128 0.10 -23.14 -1.67
CA GLU A 128 -0.99 -22.29 -1.17
C GLU A 128 -0.67 -20.81 -1.37
N ALA A 129 0.55 -20.38 -1.03
CA ALA A 129 0.98 -18.99 -1.19
C ALA A 129 0.95 -18.56 -2.67
N LYS A 130 1.38 -19.43 -3.59
CA LYS A 130 1.31 -19.16 -5.03
C LYS A 130 -0.14 -19.01 -5.53
N GLN A 131 -1.01 -19.92 -5.11
CA GLN A 131 -2.42 -19.88 -5.47
C GLN A 131 -3.11 -18.64 -4.88
N HIS A 132 -2.87 -18.37 -3.60
CA HIS A 132 -3.39 -17.19 -2.89
C HIS A 132 -2.97 -15.89 -3.58
N LEU A 133 -1.69 -15.75 -3.92
CA LEU A 133 -1.16 -14.57 -4.60
C LEU A 133 -1.86 -14.31 -5.93
N LYS A 134 -1.94 -15.36 -6.76
CA LYS A 134 -2.57 -15.28 -8.09
C LYS A 134 -4.04 -14.90 -7.99
N ILE A 135 -4.84 -15.65 -7.21
CA ILE A 135 -6.28 -15.41 -7.09
C ILE A 135 -6.52 -14.01 -6.53
N ARG A 136 -5.80 -13.60 -5.48
CA ARG A 136 -5.98 -12.30 -4.85
C ARG A 136 -5.69 -11.14 -5.82
N GLU A 137 -4.66 -11.24 -6.65
CA GLU A 137 -4.36 -10.19 -7.62
C GLU A 137 -5.39 -10.11 -8.74
N GLU A 138 -5.81 -11.25 -9.28
CA GLU A 138 -6.84 -11.33 -10.32
C GLU A 138 -8.19 -10.80 -9.81
N GLU A 139 -8.62 -11.22 -8.61
CA GLU A 139 -9.87 -10.81 -8.00
C GLU A 139 -9.89 -9.29 -7.68
N ASN A 140 -8.80 -8.77 -7.11
CA ASN A 140 -8.69 -7.34 -6.85
C ASN A 140 -8.74 -6.52 -8.14
N LEU A 141 -7.96 -6.90 -9.16
CA LEU A 141 -7.96 -6.19 -10.44
C LEU A 141 -9.35 -6.22 -11.09
N LYS A 142 -10.03 -7.37 -11.07
CA LYS A 142 -11.38 -7.52 -11.61
C LYS A 142 -12.40 -6.64 -10.87
N LYS A 143 -12.32 -6.62 -9.52
CA LYS A 143 -13.18 -5.77 -8.69
C LYS A 143 -12.98 -4.30 -9.01
N TRP A 144 -11.74 -3.82 -9.01
CA TRP A 144 -11.45 -2.40 -9.24
C TRP A 144 -11.67 -1.97 -10.70
N GLU A 145 -11.41 -2.84 -11.68
CA GLU A 145 -11.78 -2.56 -13.06
C GLU A 145 -13.29 -2.35 -13.21
N SER A 146 -14.10 -3.15 -12.52
CA SER A 146 -15.56 -2.97 -12.50
C SER A 146 -15.98 -1.64 -11.85
N LEU A 147 -15.29 -1.23 -10.77
CA LEU A 147 -15.63 -0.01 -10.03
C LEU A 147 -15.12 1.28 -10.71
N TYR A 148 -13.91 1.25 -11.26
CA TYR A 148 -13.20 2.45 -11.72
C TYR A 148 -12.97 2.50 -13.23
N HIS A 149 -13.39 1.47 -13.97
CA HIS A 149 -13.27 1.36 -15.44
C HIS A 149 -11.83 1.54 -15.95
N THR A 150 -10.85 1.11 -15.16
CA THR A 150 -9.42 1.15 -15.48
C THR A 150 -8.68 -0.01 -14.82
N ARG A 151 -7.49 -0.30 -15.34
CA ARG A 151 -6.48 -1.19 -14.72
C ARG A 151 -5.18 -0.46 -14.43
N ASP A 152 -5.12 0.83 -14.72
CA ASP A 152 -3.89 1.62 -14.70
C ASP A 152 -3.59 2.23 -13.30
N PHE A 153 -3.79 1.42 -12.26
CA PHE A 153 -3.60 1.87 -10.87
C PHE A 153 -2.14 2.07 -10.47
N TRP A 154 -1.23 1.36 -11.12
CA TRP A 154 0.20 1.35 -10.78
C TRP A 154 1.08 1.89 -11.91
N ASN A 155 0.54 2.75 -12.74
CA ASN A 155 1.32 3.50 -13.72
C ASN A 155 2.37 4.36 -12.98
N PRO A 156 3.68 4.19 -13.24
CA PRO A 156 4.72 4.96 -12.56
C PRO A 156 4.53 6.47 -12.64
N LYS A 157 3.85 6.97 -13.68
CA LYS A 157 3.54 8.41 -13.84
C LYS A 157 2.60 8.96 -12.75
N LEU A 158 1.85 8.12 -12.06
CA LEU A 158 0.97 8.50 -10.95
C LEU A 158 1.74 8.69 -9.63
N TYR A 159 3.01 8.28 -9.58
CA TYR A 159 3.81 8.24 -8.36
C TYR A 159 5.02 9.16 -8.44
N ASN A 160 5.45 9.67 -7.31
CA ASN A 160 6.64 10.49 -7.19
C ASN A 160 7.94 9.65 -7.21
N VAL A 161 7.85 8.41 -6.71
CA VAL A 161 8.95 7.44 -6.72
C VAL A 161 8.41 6.01 -6.80
N THR A 162 9.13 5.17 -7.54
CA THR A 162 8.95 3.71 -7.54
C THR A 162 10.15 3.07 -6.88
N ILE A 163 9.93 2.17 -5.92
CA ILE A 163 10.99 1.49 -5.18
C ILE A 163 10.84 -0.03 -5.39
N ASP A 164 11.89 -0.64 -5.90
CA ASP A 164 11.96 -2.08 -6.07
C ASP A 164 12.53 -2.74 -4.81
N THR A 165 11.74 -3.60 -4.16
CA THR A 165 12.14 -4.33 -2.95
C THR A 165 12.72 -5.72 -3.23
N TYR A 166 12.87 -6.10 -4.50
CA TYR A 166 13.67 -7.26 -4.88
C TYR A 166 15.16 -6.94 -4.75
N THR A 167 15.57 -5.78 -5.25
CA THR A 167 16.95 -5.31 -5.23
C THR A 167 17.33 -4.53 -3.98
N ASN A 168 16.36 -4.08 -3.19
CA ASN A 168 16.59 -3.29 -1.98
C ASN A 168 15.96 -3.96 -0.76
N GLY A 169 16.76 -4.22 0.25
CA GLY A 169 16.28 -4.69 1.55
C GLY A 169 15.45 -3.63 2.30
N PRO A 170 14.87 -3.97 3.47
CA PRO A 170 14.01 -3.05 4.20
C PRO A 170 14.67 -1.72 4.58
N GLN A 171 15.97 -1.74 4.96
CA GLN A 171 16.71 -0.55 5.36
C GLN A 171 17.02 0.36 4.16
N GLU A 172 17.47 -0.23 3.03
CA GLU A 172 17.72 0.49 1.78
C GLU A 172 16.42 1.09 1.24
N THR A 173 15.32 0.34 1.28
CA THR A 173 13.99 0.80 0.86
C THR A 173 13.55 2.02 1.68
N LEU A 174 13.73 1.98 3.00
CA LEU A 174 13.46 3.13 3.88
C LEU A 174 14.37 4.32 3.55
N ALA A 175 15.66 4.10 3.37
CA ALA A 175 16.61 5.16 3.03
C ALA A 175 16.26 5.86 1.71
N ILE A 176 15.89 5.08 0.67
CA ILE A 176 15.44 5.62 -0.62
C ILE A 176 14.18 6.47 -0.44
N ALA A 177 13.19 5.98 0.32
CA ALA A 177 11.96 6.71 0.58
C ALA A 177 12.22 8.02 1.34
N LEU A 178 13.02 7.99 2.40
CA LEU A 178 13.40 9.17 3.18
C LEU A 178 14.11 10.22 2.33
N LYS A 179 15.08 9.80 1.52
CA LYS A 179 15.77 10.69 0.57
C LYS A 179 14.79 11.31 -0.43
N ALA A 180 13.85 10.53 -0.97
CA ALA A 180 12.90 10.99 -1.96
C ALA A 180 11.91 12.04 -1.41
N ILE A 181 11.50 11.93 -0.12
CA ILE A 181 10.66 12.94 0.54
C ILE A 181 11.44 14.16 1.02
N GLY A 182 12.77 14.17 0.90
CA GLY A 182 13.64 15.24 1.37
C GLY A 182 13.93 15.21 2.87
N TYR A 183 13.90 14.04 3.50
CA TYR A 183 14.30 13.88 4.90
C TYR A 183 15.83 14.06 5.02
N PRO A 184 16.33 14.85 6.00
CA PRO A 184 17.76 15.13 6.18
C PRO A 184 18.59 13.91 6.62
#